data_d8c1e57afe5584da594238b7c9526716
#
_entry.id   d8c1e57afe5584da594238b7c9526716
#
_cell.length_a   1.000
_cell.length_b   1.000
_cell.length_c   1.000
_cell.angle_alpha   90.00
_cell.angle_beta   90.00
_cell.angle_gamma   90.00
#
_symmetry.space_group_name_H-M   'P 1'
#
loop_
_entity.id
_entity.type
_entity.pdbx_description
1 polymer ?
#
loop_
_entity_poly.entity_id
_entity_poly.type
_entity_poly.pdbx_seq_one_letter_code
_entity_poly.pdbx_strand_id
1 'polypeptide(L)'
;MKKYVSLFLSVMLMFIVSACTSDDGLETSKAEMNEGQWHHTTMSLGISKESFEAKGSASTRAISDEWQDGDKLYLRFVTYYGVQNGTAIYDGKKGKWNVSYQGKLNKNVESQLFVIFLDNVETENSAQDGVIPLDCYHGVFMDEHGTYVYNPDDDNLAAKATLKSLTSRVRFKGDTPDMDFKVIGFTYYTGYNVQKHSFTTGSDIVRTKTKANSQSDYIYVQQLTAENRQIVLGRTYEEGNYTFKEICNDKMFVVGKSGFITIPNKTQYSGWSKKQVSGVDEDGHGWVDLDLPSGTIWCTENFGADLEEYKKTGDGYCLLGAFCPWGSVDYTNYSQSTTDIGGTDKDIVTMAWGKTWRIPSRENAVELVNNTTRREFQEGYFGNVHAYVWTGINDEIIVMPIQNRGVINAFWTSTPYDINIAYMFRVDGAWNYLPSKSETFEIRPIMVK
;
A
#
# COMPACT_ATOMS: atom_id res chain seq x y z
N MET A 1 -48.94 11.78 -23.56
CA MET A 1 -48.95 13.26 -23.73
C MET A 1 -47.61 13.81 -23.30
N LYS A 2 -47.00 14.57 -24.20
CA LYS A 2 -45.77 15.37 -24.11
C LYS A 2 -44.48 14.72 -23.69
N LYS A 3 -43.67 14.40 -24.71
CA LYS A 3 -42.24 14.13 -24.74
C LYS A 3 -41.45 15.41 -24.39
N TYR A 4 -40.40 15.28 -23.60
CA TYR A 4 -39.30 16.24 -23.59
C TYR A 4 -38.02 15.52 -24.01
N VAL A 5 -37.57 15.90 -25.19
CA VAL A 5 -36.24 15.57 -25.75
C VAL A 5 -35.30 16.66 -25.25
N SER A 6 -34.24 16.25 -24.52
CA SER A 6 -33.16 17.16 -24.18
C SER A 6 -32.00 16.90 -25.14
N LEU A 7 -31.69 17.92 -25.90
CA LEU A 7 -30.65 17.98 -26.91
C LEU A 7 -29.32 18.36 -26.23
N PHE A 8 -28.36 17.42 -26.17
CA PHE A 8 -26.99 17.75 -25.79
C PHE A 8 -26.21 18.17 -27.04
N LEU A 9 -25.84 19.43 -27.07
CA LEU A 9 -25.01 20.03 -28.10
C LEU A 9 -23.53 19.82 -27.76
N SER A 10 -22.84 18.90 -28.46
CA SER A 10 -21.39 18.76 -28.42
C SER A 10 -20.75 19.88 -29.25
N VAL A 11 -20.02 20.76 -28.57
CA VAL A 11 -19.14 21.71 -29.25
C VAL A 11 -17.76 21.10 -29.37
N MET A 12 -17.43 20.64 -30.56
CA MET A 12 -16.10 20.18 -30.93
C MET A 12 -15.28 21.39 -31.39
N LEU A 13 -14.32 21.84 -30.60
CA LEU A 13 -13.40 22.91 -30.99
C LEU A 13 -12.20 22.32 -31.71
N MET A 14 -12.15 22.45 -33.03
CA MET A 14 -10.95 22.17 -33.83
C MET A 14 -9.95 23.32 -33.68
N PHE A 15 -8.77 23.02 -33.23
CA PHE A 15 -7.61 23.91 -33.33
C PHE A 15 -6.92 23.72 -34.67
N ILE A 16 -6.99 24.72 -35.51
CA ILE A 16 -6.23 24.81 -36.76
C ILE A 16 -4.85 25.42 -36.40
N VAL A 17 -3.80 24.63 -36.60
CA VAL A 17 -2.41 25.14 -36.51
C VAL A 17 -2.11 25.79 -37.85
N SER A 18 -1.96 27.10 -37.85
CA SER A 18 -1.42 27.85 -38.99
C SER A 18 0.03 28.23 -38.68
N ALA A 19 0.95 27.63 -39.41
CA ALA A 19 2.35 28.07 -39.42
C ALA A 19 2.49 29.24 -40.41
N CYS A 20 2.92 30.37 -39.94
CA CYS A 20 3.47 31.44 -40.79
C CYS A 20 4.78 31.94 -40.20
N THR A 21 5.83 31.73 -40.98
CA THR A 21 7.11 32.41 -40.85
C THR A 21 7.00 33.78 -41.51
N SER A 22 7.33 34.85 -40.81
CA SER A 22 7.92 36.08 -41.38
C SER A 22 8.52 36.93 -40.27
N ASP A 23 9.78 37.16 -40.47
CA ASP A 23 10.65 38.09 -39.79
C ASP A 23 10.19 39.54 -40.08
N ASP A 24 9.93 40.33 -39.04
CA ASP A 24 10.08 41.80 -39.06
C ASP A 24 9.90 42.34 -37.66
N GLY A 25 10.88 43.15 -37.25
CA GLY A 25 11.00 43.71 -35.92
C GLY A 25 9.85 44.65 -35.54
N LEU A 26 9.28 44.37 -34.39
CA LEU A 26 8.42 45.32 -33.64
C LEU A 26 8.66 45.09 -32.15
N GLU A 27 8.95 46.20 -31.47
CA GLU A 27 9.05 46.26 -30.01
C GLU A 27 7.82 45.56 -29.36
N THR A 28 8.06 44.40 -28.77
CA THR A 28 7.08 43.68 -28.04
C THR A 28 6.79 44.40 -26.72
N SER A 29 5.68 45.12 -26.68
CA SER A 29 5.01 45.47 -25.44
C SER A 29 4.86 44.23 -24.60
N LYS A 30 5.38 44.23 -23.34
CA LYS A 30 5.23 43.14 -22.35
C LYS A 30 3.77 42.71 -22.29
N ALA A 31 3.45 41.57 -22.89
CA ALA A 31 2.09 41.01 -22.85
C ALA A 31 1.73 40.72 -21.38
N GLU A 32 0.54 41.17 -20.96
CA GLU A 32 -0.03 40.76 -19.68
C GLU A 32 -0.15 39.22 -19.64
N MET A 33 0.52 38.60 -18.68
CA MET A 33 0.52 37.16 -18.51
C MET A 33 -0.91 36.70 -18.19
N ASN A 34 -1.53 35.94 -19.08
CA ASN A 34 -2.84 35.35 -18.87
C ASN A 34 -2.78 34.21 -17.82
N GLU A 35 -3.71 34.19 -16.90
CA GLU A 35 -3.87 33.08 -15.96
C GLU A 35 -4.09 31.76 -16.74
N GLY A 36 -3.27 30.74 -16.45
CA GLY A 36 -3.31 29.43 -17.11
C GLY A 36 -2.30 29.18 -18.23
N GLN A 37 -1.53 30.17 -18.65
CA GLN A 37 -0.47 29.97 -19.65
C GLN A 37 0.79 29.37 -18.99
N TRP A 38 1.42 28.39 -19.68
CA TRP A 38 2.71 27.84 -19.29
C TRP A 38 3.84 28.78 -19.67
N HIS A 39 4.71 29.02 -18.70
CA HIS A 39 5.96 29.77 -18.88
C HIS A 39 7.13 28.83 -18.80
N HIS A 40 8.16 29.07 -19.63
CA HIS A 40 9.37 28.28 -19.68
C HIS A 40 10.57 29.18 -19.42
N THR A 41 11.42 28.80 -18.50
CA THR A 41 12.65 29.51 -18.18
C THR A 41 13.75 28.53 -17.80
N THR A 42 14.99 28.97 -17.78
CA THR A 42 16.10 28.20 -17.21
C THR A 42 16.37 28.65 -15.79
N MET A 43 16.70 27.73 -14.92
CA MET A 43 16.95 27.99 -13.51
C MET A 43 18.34 27.57 -13.10
N SER A 44 19.04 28.48 -12.42
CA SER A 44 20.22 28.14 -11.63
C SER A 44 19.74 27.67 -10.25
N LEU A 45 19.89 26.39 -9.95
CA LEU A 45 19.46 25.85 -8.68
C LEU A 45 20.64 25.56 -7.78
N GLY A 46 20.66 26.20 -6.61
CA GLY A 46 21.36 25.69 -5.45
C GLY A 46 20.53 24.66 -4.72
N ILE A 47 20.04 23.61 -5.43
CA ILE A 47 19.27 22.53 -4.82
C ILE A 47 20.19 21.33 -4.60
N SER A 48 20.27 20.91 -3.34
CA SER A 48 21.01 19.71 -2.93
C SER A 48 20.04 18.64 -2.42
N LYS A 49 20.44 17.39 -2.56
CA LYS A 49 19.78 16.24 -1.91
C LYS A 49 20.62 15.83 -0.70
N GLU A 50 20.00 15.67 0.46
CA GLU A 50 20.69 15.01 1.58
C GLU A 50 20.87 13.52 1.24
N SER A 51 22.11 13.03 1.38
CA SER A 51 22.40 11.61 1.20
C SER A 51 21.84 10.79 2.35
N PHE A 52 21.47 9.54 2.08
CA PHE A 52 21.12 8.60 3.15
C PHE A 52 22.39 8.25 3.95
N GLU A 53 22.45 8.60 5.22
CA GLU A 53 23.53 8.19 6.10
C GLU A 53 23.54 6.67 6.30
N ALA A 54 24.68 6.03 6.01
CA ALA A 54 24.88 4.62 6.31
C ALA A 54 25.05 4.43 7.82
N LYS A 55 24.23 3.58 8.43
CA LYS A 55 24.39 3.14 9.81
C LYS A 55 25.49 2.06 9.84
N GLY A 56 26.75 2.46 10.10
CA GLY A 56 27.88 1.54 10.29
C GLY A 56 28.51 1.01 9.02
N SER A 57 29.69 1.47 8.72
CA SER A 57 30.77 1.01 7.81
C SER A 57 30.42 0.53 6.40
N ALA A 58 31.21 1.09 5.49
CA ALA A 58 31.49 0.70 4.12
C ALA A 58 30.41 0.96 3.07
N SER A 59 30.61 2.06 2.36
CA SER A 59 30.44 2.23 0.93
C SER A 59 29.42 1.29 0.26
N THR A 60 28.18 1.56 0.48
CA THR A 60 27.14 1.12 -0.44
C THR A 60 26.64 2.36 -1.14
N ARG A 61 26.67 2.33 -2.47
CA ARG A 61 26.37 3.44 -3.35
C ARG A 61 25.33 4.35 -2.72
N ALA A 62 25.80 5.52 -2.23
CA ALA A 62 24.92 6.65 -2.03
C ALA A 62 24.07 6.76 -3.29
N ILE A 63 22.79 7.08 -3.17
CA ILE A 63 22.12 7.76 -4.27
C ILE A 63 23.11 8.87 -4.62
N SER A 64 23.52 8.92 -5.88
CA SER A 64 24.45 9.96 -6.34
C SER A 64 23.90 11.28 -5.82
N ASP A 65 24.70 12.00 -5.03
CA ASP A 65 24.35 13.38 -4.62
C ASP A 65 24.27 14.28 -5.85
N GLU A 66 24.67 13.75 -7.01
CA GLU A 66 24.64 14.40 -8.30
C GLU A 66 23.30 14.15 -9.00
N TRP A 67 22.79 15.20 -9.60
CA TRP A 67 21.61 15.14 -10.44
C TRP A 67 21.91 14.39 -11.74
N GLN A 68 20.98 13.55 -12.15
CA GLN A 68 21.05 12.80 -13.39
C GLN A 68 20.26 13.53 -14.49
N ASP A 69 20.71 13.39 -15.74
CA ASP A 69 19.97 13.91 -16.89
C ASP A 69 18.53 13.37 -16.92
N GLY A 70 17.56 14.27 -16.96
CA GLY A 70 16.14 13.92 -16.88
C GLY A 70 15.53 13.89 -15.48
N ASP A 71 16.31 14.02 -14.40
CA ASP A 71 15.75 14.17 -13.05
C ASP A 71 14.68 15.26 -13.02
N LYS A 72 13.54 15.00 -12.39
CA LYS A 72 12.39 15.89 -12.38
C LYS A 72 12.02 16.33 -10.97
N LEU A 73 11.91 17.65 -10.80
CA LEU A 73 11.39 18.26 -9.58
C LEU A 73 9.95 18.72 -9.79
N TYR A 74 9.15 18.61 -8.76
CA TYR A 74 7.83 19.20 -8.67
C TYR A 74 7.94 20.43 -7.77
N LEU A 75 7.52 21.58 -8.30
CA LEU A 75 7.71 22.89 -7.69
C LEU A 75 6.37 23.50 -7.31
N ARG A 76 6.34 24.19 -6.18
CA ARG A 76 5.19 24.96 -5.75
C ARG A 76 5.66 26.32 -5.26
N PHE A 77 5.39 27.32 -6.04
CA PHE A 77 5.75 28.72 -5.78
C PHE A 77 4.67 29.41 -4.97
N VAL A 78 5.02 29.95 -3.81
CA VAL A 78 4.10 30.81 -3.05
C VAL A 78 4.25 32.22 -3.54
N THR A 79 3.16 32.81 -4.02
CA THR A 79 3.18 34.14 -4.64
C THR A 79 2.07 35.03 -4.05
N TYR A 80 2.13 36.32 -4.30
CA TYR A 80 1.06 37.28 -3.97
C TYR A 80 -0.26 36.96 -4.71
N TYR A 81 -0.18 36.19 -5.80
CA TYR A 81 -1.34 35.81 -6.62
C TYR A 81 -1.90 34.43 -6.25
N GLY A 82 -1.43 33.84 -5.14
CA GLY A 82 -1.73 32.49 -4.73
C GLY A 82 -0.58 31.52 -5.01
N VAL A 83 -0.87 30.23 -4.94
CA VAL A 83 0.13 29.18 -5.16
C VAL A 83 0.16 28.78 -6.63
N GLN A 84 1.36 28.77 -7.22
CA GLN A 84 1.60 28.39 -8.60
C GLN A 84 2.38 27.07 -8.65
N ASN A 85 1.95 26.15 -9.50
CA ASN A 85 2.62 24.86 -9.68
C ASN A 85 3.58 24.92 -10.86
N GLY A 86 4.67 24.16 -10.76
CA GLY A 86 5.64 24.03 -11.82
C GLY A 86 6.42 22.72 -11.74
N THR A 87 7.26 22.50 -12.72
CA THR A 87 8.20 21.40 -12.77
C THR A 87 9.57 21.90 -13.24
N ALA A 88 10.63 21.21 -12.83
CA ALA A 88 11.96 21.44 -13.36
C ALA A 88 12.58 20.11 -13.80
N ILE A 89 13.18 20.07 -14.98
CA ILE A 89 13.86 18.90 -15.53
C ILE A 89 15.34 19.24 -15.67
N TYR A 90 16.20 18.38 -15.13
CA TYR A 90 17.65 18.56 -15.20
C TYR A 90 18.19 18.24 -16.59
N ASP A 91 18.95 19.17 -17.16
CA ASP A 91 19.72 18.98 -18.38
C ASP A 91 21.18 18.72 -17.96
N GLY A 92 21.56 17.46 -17.92
CA GLY A 92 22.91 17.05 -17.49
C GLY A 92 24.02 17.54 -18.40
N LYS A 93 23.71 17.83 -19.68
CA LYS A 93 24.72 18.38 -20.64
C LYS A 93 25.03 19.84 -20.35
N LYS A 94 24.04 20.61 -19.88
CA LYS A 94 24.17 22.01 -19.56
C LYS A 94 24.40 22.26 -18.08
N GLY A 95 24.22 21.29 -17.22
CA GLY A 95 24.23 21.45 -15.76
C GLY A 95 23.17 22.43 -15.25
N LYS A 96 22.01 22.50 -15.91
CA LYS A 96 20.94 23.46 -15.62
C LYS A 96 19.59 22.77 -15.58
N TRP A 97 18.64 23.45 -14.93
CA TRP A 97 17.25 23.01 -14.87
C TRP A 97 16.39 23.78 -15.88
N ASN A 98 15.62 23.06 -16.67
CA ASN A 98 14.59 23.64 -17.51
C ASN A 98 13.29 23.66 -16.69
N VAL A 99 12.78 24.87 -16.41
CA VAL A 99 11.61 25.07 -15.55
C VAL A 99 10.40 25.41 -16.38
N SER A 100 9.29 24.77 -16.05
CA SER A 100 7.96 25.09 -16.58
C SER A 100 7.03 25.38 -15.41
N TYR A 101 6.31 26.49 -15.44
CA TYR A 101 5.37 26.89 -14.40
C TYR A 101 4.13 27.56 -14.97
N GLN A 102 3.05 27.60 -14.20
CA GLN A 102 1.83 28.32 -14.55
C GLN A 102 1.67 29.59 -13.71
N GLY A 103 1.03 30.61 -14.29
CA GLY A 103 0.67 31.84 -13.60
C GLY A 103 1.80 32.83 -13.40
N LYS A 104 1.74 33.66 -12.36
CA LYS A 104 2.65 34.80 -12.14
C LYS A 104 3.52 34.56 -10.92
N LEU A 105 4.83 34.75 -11.06
CA LEU A 105 5.77 34.74 -9.95
C LEU A 105 5.96 36.15 -9.36
N ASN A 106 6.36 36.22 -8.09
CA ASN A 106 6.79 37.46 -7.46
C ASN A 106 8.11 37.93 -8.09
N LYS A 107 8.15 39.22 -8.45
CA LYS A 107 9.29 39.79 -9.15
C LYS A 107 10.28 40.41 -8.18
N ASN A 108 11.58 40.08 -8.32
CA ASN A 108 12.69 40.69 -7.57
C ASN A 108 12.55 40.66 -6.03
N VAL A 109 11.85 39.66 -5.51
CA VAL A 109 11.66 39.45 -4.08
C VAL A 109 11.83 37.98 -3.73
N GLU A 110 12.54 37.69 -2.64
CA GLU A 110 12.67 36.34 -2.14
C GLU A 110 11.32 35.82 -1.65
N SER A 111 10.92 34.67 -2.16
CA SER A 111 9.63 34.06 -1.92
C SER A 111 9.77 32.57 -1.64
N GLN A 112 8.80 31.99 -0.94
CA GLN A 112 8.82 30.58 -0.55
C GLN A 112 8.62 29.65 -1.75
N LEU A 113 9.39 28.56 -1.75
CA LEU A 113 9.33 27.48 -2.73
C LEU A 113 9.27 26.13 -2.02
N PHE A 114 8.26 25.34 -2.35
CA PHE A 114 8.25 23.92 -1.99
C PHE A 114 8.85 23.12 -3.15
N VAL A 115 9.73 22.19 -2.83
CA VAL A 115 10.38 21.34 -3.82
C VAL A 115 10.22 19.88 -3.44
N ILE A 116 9.80 19.06 -4.40
CA ILE A 116 9.67 17.61 -4.23
C ILE A 116 10.43 16.92 -5.34
N PHE A 117 11.19 15.90 -4.96
CA PHE A 117 11.86 14.97 -5.85
C PHE A 117 11.37 13.54 -5.56
N LEU A 118 11.02 12.81 -6.60
CA LEU A 118 10.63 11.41 -6.55
C LEU A 118 11.72 10.60 -7.27
N ASP A 119 12.46 9.81 -6.49
CA ASP A 119 13.57 8.99 -7.00
C ASP A 119 13.03 7.74 -7.71
N ASN A 120 13.67 7.35 -8.83
CA ASN A 120 13.32 6.19 -9.66
C ASN A 120 11.93 6.22 -10.34
N VAL A 121 11.25 7.36 -10.40
CA VAL A 121 9.99 7.48 -11.13
C VAL A 121 10.29 7.73 -12.61
N GLU A 122 9.84 6.81 -13.47
CA GLU A 122 9.91 7.01 -14.92
C GLU A 122 9.05 8.23 -15.31
N THR A 123 9.66 9.20 -15.99
CA THR A 123 9.04 10.49 -16.33
C THR A 123 7.85 10.37 -17.29
N GLU A 124 7.68 9.23 -17.95
CA GLU A 124 6.59 8.96 -18.90
C GLU A 124 5.27 8.53 -18.26
N ASN A 125 5.26 8.16 -17.00
CA ASN A 125 4.01 7.87 -16.29
C ASN A 125 3.25 9.17 -16.05
N SER A 126 2.58 9.63 -17.10
CA SER A 126 1.66 10.76 -17.03
C SER A 126 0.61 10.46 -15.96
N ALA A 127 0.54 11.32 -14.96
CA ALA A 127 -0.44 11.26 -13.90
C ALA A 127 -1.86 11.16 -14.48
N GLN A 128 -2.44 9.97 -14.46
CA GLN A 128 -3.90 9.88 -14.60
C GLN A 128 -4.49 10.65 -13.42
N ASP A 129 -5.33 11.64 -13.70
CA ASP A 129 -5.98 12.49 -12.71
C ASP A 129 -5.03 13.31 -11.80
N GLY A 130 -3.81 13.62 -12.25
CA GLY A 130 -2.84 14.41 -11.49
C GLY A 130 -2.17 13.65 -10.35
N VAL A 131 -2.32 12.32 -10.26
CA VAL A 131 -1.66 11.46 -9.28
C VAL A 131 -0.55 10.66 -9.96
N ILE A 132 0.67 10.76 -9.43
CA ILE A 132 1.82 9.93 -9.84
C ILE A 132 1.77 8.68 -8.97
N PRO A 133 1.64 7.48 -9.56
CA PRO A 133 1.70 6.24 -8.80
C PRO A 133 3.12 6.02 -8.25
N LEU A 134 3.20 5.60 -7.00
CA LEU A 134 4.44 5.24 -6.32
C LEU A 134 4.33 3.82 -5.79
N ASP A 135 5.46 3.21 -5.53
CA ASP A 135 5.57 1.95 -4.81
C ASP A 135 6.72 1.99 -3.81
N CYS A 136 7.00 0.89 -3.15
CA CYS A 136 8.04 0.82 -2.14
C CYS A 136 9.48 0.98 -2.68
N TYR A 137 9.69 1.05 -3.99
CA TYR A 137 11.01 1.27 -4.61
C TYR A 137 11.29 2.73 -4.94
N HIS A 138 10.33 3.63 -4.67
CA HIS A 138 10.45 5.07 -4.94
C HIS A 138 10.82 5.85 -3.67
N GLY A 139 11.95 6.55 -3.72
CA GLY A 139 12.33 7.49 -2.67
C GLY A 139 11.60 8.82 -2.81
N VAL A 140 11.20 9.41 -1.70
CA VAL A 140 10.53 10.71 -1.65
C VAL A 140 11.40 11.69 -0.87
N PHE A 141 11.73 12.81 -1.51
CA PHE A 141 12.52 13.89 -0.92
C PHE A 141 11.76 15.21 -1.03
N MET A 142 11.82 16.03 0.00
CA MET A 142 11.08 17.29 0.04
C MET A 142 11.86 18.38 0.78
N ASP A 143 11.67 19.63 0.34
CA ASP A 143 11.98 20.84 1.10
C ASP A 143 10.75 21.76 1.13
N GLU A 144 10.23 22.04 2.32
CA GLU A 144 9.11 22.97 2.54
C GLU A 144 9.57 24.40 2.78
N HIS A 145 10.88 24.63 2.92
CA HIS A 145 11.47 25.90 3.30
C HIS A 145 12.40 26.48 2.24
N GLY A 146 12.38 25.92 1.05
CA GLY A 146 13.10 26.47 -0.09
C GLY A 146 12.66 27.88 -0.42
N THR A 147 13.51 28.63 -1.13
CA THR A 147 13.22 29.98 -1.58
C THR A 147 13.53 30.16 -3.05
N TYR A 148 12.89 31.15 -3.67
CA TYR A 148 13.19 31.58 -5.03
C TYR A 148 13.18 33.09 -5.17
N VAL A 149 13.94 33.59 -6.16
CA VAL A 149 13.86 34.94 -6.66
C VAL A 149 13.70 34.89 -8.18
N TYR A 150 12.67 35.52 -8.70
CA TYR A 150 12.45 35.64 -10.13
C TYR A 150 12.81 37.06 -10.60
N ASN A 151 13.77 37.17 -11.51
CA ASN A 151 14.12 38.41 -12.20
C ASN A 151 13.47 38.43 -13.59
N PRO A 152 12.48 39.31 -13.84
CA PRO A 152 11.81 39.37 -15.12
C PRO A 152 12.62 40.03 -16.24
N ASP A 153 13.72 40.76 -15.91
CA ASP A 153 14.49 41.51 -16.91
C ASP A 153 15.38 40.60 -17.74
N ASP A 154 15.90 39.55 -17.14
CA ASP A 154 16.72 38.53 -17.78
C ASP A 154 16.06 37.15 -17.79
N ASP A 155 14.78 37.09 -17.45
CA ASP A 155 13.99 35.86 -17.32
C ASP A 155 14.72 34.77 -16.52
N ASN A 156 15.36 35.19 -15.43
CA ASN A 156 16.16 34.29 -14.59
C ASN A 156 15.40 33.92 -13.30
N LEU A 157 15.38 32.63 -13.02
CA LEU A 157 14.85 32.08 -11.77
C LEU A 157 16.03 31.51 -10.96
N ALA A 158 16.30 32.12 -9.82
CA ALA A 158 17.27 31.61 -8.85
C ALA A 158 16.50 30.95 -7.68
N ALA A 159 16.79 29.69 -7.40
CA ALA A 159 16.16 28.98 -6.28
C ALA A 159 17.19 28.28 -5.41
N LYS A 160 16.85 28.14 -4.12
CA LYS A 160 17.63 27.42 -3.11
C LYS A 160 16.73 26.46 -2.37
N ALA A 161 17.15 25.21 -2.26
CA ALA A 161 16.46 24.20 -1.46
C ALA A 161 17.41 23.08 -1.02
N THR A 162 17.13 22.46 0.11
CA THR A 162 17.84 21.28 0.60
C THR A 162 16.84 20.16 0.82
N LEU A 163 16.76 19.26 -0.15
CA LEU A 163 15.82 18.17 -0.13
C LEU A 163 16.21 17.12 0.91
N LYS A 164 15.31 16.86 1.85
CA LYS A 164 15.43 15.82 2.87
C LYS A 164 14.57 14.64 2.50
N SER A 165 15.08 13.44 2.73
CA SER A 165 14.25 12.25 2.53
C SER A 165 13.10 12.23 3.53
N LEU A 166 11.91 11.86 3.06
CA LEU A 166 10.73 11.58 3.90
C LEU A 166 10.66 10.11 4.32
N THR A 167 11.58 9.28 3.83
CA THR A 167 11.62 7.83 4.07
C THR A 167 12.96 7.42 4.67
N SER A 168 12.99 6.26 5.32
CA SER A 168 14.19 5.46 5.45
C SER A 168 14.28 4.51 4.24
N ARG A 169 15.46 3.98 3.96
CA ARG A 169 15.60 2.90 2.99
C ARG A 169 16.23 1.68 3.63
N VAL A 170 15.73 0.51 3.25
CA VAL A 170 16.17 -0.78 3.79
C VAL A 170 16.43 -1.73 2.65
N ARG A 171 17.44 -2.57 2.77
CA ARG A 171 17.63 -3.73 1.91
C ARG A 171 17.97 -4.97 2.71
N PHE A 172 17.71 -6.11 2.10
CA PHE A 172 17.93 -7.42 2.70
C PHE A 172 19.21 -8.04 2.16
N LYS A 173 19.96 -8.68 3.07
CA LYS A 173 21.11 -9.49 2.73
C LYS A 173 20.79 -10.95 3.07
N GLY A 174 20.95 -11.81 2.10
CA GLY A 174 20.85 -13.25 2.27
C GLY A 174 22.20 -13.94 2.10
N ASP A 175 22.24 -15.23 2.31
CA ASP A 175 23.42 -16.07 2.15
C ASP A 175 23.69 -16.45 0.68
N THR A 176 22.67 -16.38 -0.16
CA THR A 176 22.76 -16.69 -1.60
C THR A 176 22.05 -15.66 -2.46
N PRO A 177 22.43 -15.50 -3.75
CA PRO A 177 21.61 -14.79 -4.74
C PRO A 177 20.26 -15.47 -4.95
N ASP A 178 19.31 -14.71 -5.54
CA ASP A 178 17.97 -15.17 -5.91
C ASP A 178 17.08 -15.65 -4.77
N MET A 179 17.44 -15.29 -3.53
CA MET A 179 16.55 -15.50 -2.40
C MET A 179 15.33 -14.63 -2.47
N ASP A 180 14.16 -15.23 -2.36
CA ASP A 180 12.88 -14.51 -2.26
C ASP A 180 12.61 -14.09 -0.82
N PHE A 181 12.19 -12.83 -0.66
CA PHE A 181 11.74 -12.26 0.61
C PHE A 181 10.35 -11.70 0.44
N LYS A 182 9.51 -11.96 1.42
CA LYS A 182 8.24 -11.28 1.61
C LYS A 182 8.32 -10.40 2.85
N VAL A 183 7.94 -9.17 2.69
CA VAL A 183 8.03 -8.15 3.73
C VAL A 183 6.64 -7.62 3.96
N ILE A 184 6.20 -7.61 5.19
CA ILE A 184 4.87 -7.14 5.58
C ILE A 184 4.95 -6.11 6.70
N GLY A 185 3.92 -5.30 6.82
CA GLY A 185 3.81 -4.27 7.84
C GLY A 185 4.62 -3.00 7.57
N PHE A 186 5.28 -2.89 6.41
CA PHE A 186 5.92 -1.65 5.99
C PHE A 186 4.90 -0.69 5.41
N THR A 187 4.92 0.54 5.89
CA THR A 187 4.16 1.64 5.29
C THR A 187 5.08 2.40 4.33
N TYR A 188 4.60 2.63 3.12
CA TYR A 188 5.31 3.36 2.07
C TYR A 188 4.36 4.28 1.30
N TYR A 189 4.90 5.19 0.50
CA TYR A 189 4.10 6.07 -0.34
C TYR A 189 3.60 5.32 -1.57
N THR A 190 2.30 5.39 -1.84
CA THR A 190 1.64 4.74 -3.00
C THR A 190 1.24 5.70 -4.09
N GLY A 191 1.28 7.00 -3.82
CA GLY A 191 0.97 8.01 -4.81
C GLY A 191 1.29 9.43 -4.34
N TYR A 192 1.57 10.30 -5.30
CA TYR A 192 1.75 11.73 -5.10
C TYR A 192 0.78 12.50 -5.98
N ASN A 193 -0.10 13.29 -5.36
CA ASN A 193 -0.99 14.18 -6.09
C ASN A 193 -0.30 15.52 -6.36
N VAL A 194 0.01 15.79 -7.63
CA VAL A 194 0.74 16.98 -8.07
C VAL A 194 -0.02 18.27 -7.82
N GLN A 195 -1.36 18.24 -7.93
CA GLN A 195 -2.19 19.44 -7.76
C GLN A 195 -2.38 19.77 -6.27
N LYS A 196 -2.61 18.77 -5.44
CA LYS A 196 -2.86 18.93 -4.01
C LYS A 196 -1.59 18.93 -3.17
N HIS A 197 -0.45 18.52 -3.73
CA HIS A 197 0.81 18.30 -3.02
C HIS A 197 0.63 17.40 -1.79
N SER A 198 -0.05 16.28 -1.99
CA SER A 198 -0.34 15.31 -0.94
C SER A 198 0.05 13.92 -1.36
N PHE A 199 0.44 13.12 -0.38
CA PHE A 199 0.82 11.72 -0.57
C PHE A 199 -0.29 10.79 -0.10
N THR A 200 -0.41 9.66 -0.77
CA THR A 200 -1.14 8.48 -0.28
C THR A 200 -0.15 7.44 0.19
N THR A 201 -0.55 6.61 1.14
CA THR A 201 0.27 5.57 1.75
C THR A 201 -0.41 4.22 1.68
N GLY A 202 0.38 3.16 1.69
CA GLY A 202 -0.07 1.77 1.73
C GLY A 202 0.87 0.92 2.56
N SER A 203 0.42 -0.30 2.86
CA SER A 203 1.15 -1.28 3.66
C SER A 203 1.01 -2.70 3.11
N ASP A 204 0.98 -2.83 1.79
CA ASP A 204 0.85 -4.13 1.12
C ASP A 204 2.07 -5.01 1.36
N ILE A 205 1.90 -6.32 1.13
CA ILE A 205 3.01 -7.28 1.16
C ILE A 205 3.96 -6.95 0.01
N VAL A 206 5.20 -6.65 0.36
CA VAL A 206 6.26 -6.39 -0.61
C VAL A 206 7.03 -7.68 -0.86
N ARG A 207 7.23 -8.03 -2.12
CA ARG A 207 8.11 -9.13 -2.54
C ARG A 207 9.38 -8.55 -3.13
N THR A 208 10.52 -9.02 -2.65
CA THR A 208 11.84 -8.62 -3.17
C THR A 208 12.77 -9.81 -3.27
N LYS A 209 13.79 -9.71 -4.09
CA LYS A 209 14.79 -10.75 -4.30
C LYS A 209 16.20 -10.24 -4.01
N THR A 210 17.08 -11.13 -3.51
CA THR A 210 18.52 -10.86 -3.58
C THR A 210 19.03 -10.97 -5.01
N LYS A 211 20.01 -10.14 -5.32
CA LYS A 211 20.75 -10.16 -6.60
C LYS A 211 22.07 -10.91 -6.47
N ALA A 212 22.87 -10.90 -7.52
CA ALA A 212 24.16 -11.59 -7.59
C ALA A 212 25.14 -11.30 -6.44
N ASN A 213 24.98 -10.17 -5.74
CA ASN A 213 25.77 -9.80 -4.56
C ASN A 213 25.12 -10.24 -3.23
N SER A 214 24.09 -11.08 -3.29
CA SER A 214 23.29 -11.53 -2.14
C SER A 214 22.59 -10.38 -1.38
N GLN A 215 22.26 -9.31 -2.08
CA GLN A 215 21.52 -8.16 -1.54
C GLN A 215 20.32 -7.85 -2.42
N SER A 216 19.21 -7.45 -1.78
CA SER A 216 18.03 -6.96 -2.50
C SER A 216 18.22 -5.53 -3.00
N ASP A 217 17.30 -5.05 -3.81
CA ASP A 217 17.10 -3.61 -4.01
C ASP A 217 16.68 -2.95 -2.70
N TYR A 218 16.83 -1.63 -2.64
CA TYR A 218 16.31 -0.87 -1.51
C TYR A 218 14.78 -0.77 -1.58
N ILE A 219 14.16 -0.91 -0.42
CA ILE A 219 12.77 -0.57 -0.17
C ILE A 219 12.75 0.74 0.62
N TYR A 220 11.93 1.68 0.20
CA TYR A 220 11.73 2.96 0.87
C TYR A 220 10.49 2.87 1.75
N VAL A 221 10.67 3.11 3.03
CA VAL A 221 9.62 2.96 4.03
C VAL A 221 9.52 4.22 4.89
N GLN A 222 8.30 4.52 5.33
CA GLN A 222 8.08 5.60 6.28
C GLN A 222 8.63 5.22 7.65
N GLN A 223 8.85 6.23 8.49
CA GLN A 223 9.18 5.99 9.89
C GLN A 223 8.01 5.24 10.55
N LEU A 224 8.34 4.17 11.25
CA LEU A 224 7.34 3.41 11.98
C LEU A 224 6.78 4.22 13.14
N THR A 225 5.46 4.27 13.22
CA THR A 225 4.76 4.76 14.41
C THR A 225 4.76 3.68 15.51
N ALA A 226 4.44 4.07 16.72
CA ALA A 226 4.32 3.13 17.84
C ALA A 226 3.30 2.00 17.60
N GLU A 227 2.32 2.25 16.74
CA GLU A 227 1.26 1.33 16.35
C GLU A 227 1.71 0.31 15.29
N ASN A 228 2.72 0.64 14.47
CA ASN A 228 3.22 -0.18 13.37
C ASN A 228 4.49 -1.01 13.76
N ARG A 229 4.66 -1.33 15.03
CA ARG A 229 5.88 -1.97 15.54
C ARG A 229 6.08 -3.43 15.14
N GLN A 230 5.11 -4.04 14.51
CA GLN A 230 5.17 -5.46 14.12
C GLN A 230 5.48 -5.63 12.65
N ILE A 231 6.69 -5.26 12.26
CA ILE A 231 7.18 -5.60 10.93
C ILE A 231 7.69 -7.00 10.97
N VAL A 232 7.08 -7.86 10.20
CA VAL A 232 7.48 -9.25 10.07
C VAL A 232 8.14 -9.46 8.73
N LEU A 233 9.33 -10.00 8.78
CA LEU A 233 10.09 -10.42 7.63
C LEU A 233 9.92 -11.92 7.46
N GLY A 234 9.36 -12.34 6.32
CA GLY A 234 9.20 -13.73 5.97
C GLY A 234 10.16 -14.11 4.84
N ARG A 235 10.79 -15.27 4.94
CA ARG A 235 11.55 -15.90 3.87
C ARG A 235 11.08 -17.33 3.68
N THR A 236 10.84 -17.72 2.42
CA THR A 236 10.49 -19.09 2.04
C THR A 236 11.61 -19.71 1.22
N TYR A 237 12.02 -20.92 1.53
CA TYR A 237 12.93 -21.70 0.70
C TYR A 237 12.11 -22.69 -0.15
N GLU A 238 12.47 -22.85 -1.41
CA GLU A 238 11.80 -23.78 -2.34
C GLU A 238 11.90 -25.25 -1.91
N GLU A 239 12.96 -25.63 -1.23
CA GLU A 239 13.19 -27.00 -0.80
C GLU A 239 12.50 -27.37 0.52
N GLY A 240 11.19 -27.27 0.57
CA GLY A 240 10.42 -27.88 1.63
C GLY A 240 9.89 -26.96 2.71
N ASN A 241 9.24 -25.84 2.35
CA ASN A 241 8.44 -25.02 3.25
C ASN A 241 9.17 -24.52 4.51
N TYR A 242 10.40 -24.06 4.33
CA TYR A 242 11.10 -23.39 5.42
C TYR A 242 10.72 -21.92 5.48
N THR A 243 10.31 -21.46 6.64
CA THR A 243 10.02 -20.05 6.89
C THR A 243 10.93 -19.50 7.98
N PHE A 244 11.35 -18.28 7.78
CA PHE A 244 12.04 -17.47 8.78
C PHE A 244 11.19 -16.24 9.05
N LYS A 245 11.01 -15.91 10.33
CA LYS A 245 10.32 -14.69 10.76
C LYS A 245 11.25 -13.85 11.63
N GLU A 246 11.32 -12.57 11.34
CA GLU A 246 11.95 -11.59 12.21
C GLU A 246 11.03 -10.41 12.41
N ILE A 247 10.90 -9.97 13.66
CA ILE A 247 10.14 -8.78 14.01
C ILE A 247 11.13 -7.63 14.09
N CYS A 248 11.03 -6.70 13.16
CA CYS A 248 11.83 -5.50 13.16
C CYS A 248 11.27 -4.47 14.13
N ASN A 249 12.14 -3.70 14.75
CA ASN A 249 11.74 -2.62 15.65
C ASN A 249 11.94 -1.25 15.01
N ASP A 250 11.28 -0.24 15.56
CA ASP A 250 11.27 1.16 15.09
C ASP A 250 12.66 1.80 14.97
N LYS A 251 13.67 1.31 15.71
CA LYS A 251 15.05 1.82 15.66
C LYS A 251 15.78 1.47 14.38
N MET A 252 15.26 0.51 13.61
CA MET A 252 15.85 0.11 12.31
C MET A 252 15.45 1.08 11.19
N PHE A 253 14.38 1.84 11.37
CA PHE A 253 13.76 2.66 10.32
C PHE A 253 13.73 4.13 10.76
N VAL A 254 14.80 4.82 10.50
CA VAL A 254 14.94 6.26 10.78
C VAL A 254 14.97 7.00 9.45
N VAL A 255 14.11 8.00 9.31
CA VAL A 255 14.05 8.86 8.12
C VAL A 255 15.44 9.41 7.77
N GLY A 256 15.81 9.37 6.49
CA GLY A 256 17.12 9.78 6.00
C GLY A 256 18.26 8.80 6.29
N LYS A 257 17.97 7.61 6.85
CA LYS A 257 19.00 6.59 7.10
C LYS A 257 18.82 5.38 6.19
N SER A 258 19.94 4.73 5.89
CA SER A 258 19.98 3.44 5.21
C SER A 258 20.15 2.31 6.22
N GLY A 259 19.35 1.26 6.09
CA GLY A 259 19.40 0.08 6.92
C GLY A 259 19.70 -1.19 6.11
N PHE A 260 20.26 -2.19 6.80
CA PHE A 260 20.40 -3.54 6.30
C PHE A 260 19.75 -4.50 7.28
N ILE A 261 18.97 -5.43 6.76
CA ILE A 261 18.48 -6.57 7.51
C ILE A 261 19.20 -7.79 6.97
N THR A 262 20.05 -8.40 7.82
CA THR A 262 20.78 -9.61 7.46
C THR A 262 19.92 -10.81 7.86
N ILE A 263 19.56 -11.60 6.88
CA ILE A 263 18.85 -12.86 7.10
C ILE A 263 19.92 -13.94 7.34
N PRO A 264 19.95 -14.57 8.51
CA PRO A 264 20.89 -15.65 8.79
C PRO A 264 20.63 -16.81 7.84
N ASN A 265 21.68 -17.58 7.55
CA ASN A 265 21.49 -18.79 6.77
C ASN A 265 20.77 -19.87 7.58
N LYS A 266 20.23 -20.86 6.87
CA LYS A 266 19.44 -21.96 7.43
C LYS A 266 20.19 -22.75 8.51
N THR A 267 21.53 -22.89 8.38
CA THR A 267 22.34 -23.64 9.31
C THR A 267 22.72 -22.89 10.58
N GLN A 268 22.67 -21.57 10.55
CA GLN A 268 23.07 -20.69 11.65
C GLN A 268 21.90 -20.23 12.51
N TYR A 269 20.66 -20.33 12.00
CA TYR A 269 19.47 -19.86 12.71
C TYR A 269 18.61 -21.02 13.20
N SER A 270 18.56 -21.18 14.54
CA SER A 270 17.79 -22.26 15.17
C SER A 270 16.26 -22.18 14.96
N GLY A 271 15.74 -21.01 14.57
CA GLY A 271 14.33 -20.82 14.22
C GLY A 271 13.93 -21.36 12.84
N TRP A 272 14.91 -21.74 12.01
CA TRP A 272 14.61 -22.40 10.74
C TRP A 272 14.12 -23.83 11.00
N SER A 273 12.89 -24.12 10.60
CA SER A 273 12.32 -25.46 10.68
C SER A 273 11.50 -25.76 9.43
N LYS A 274 11.48 -27.02 9.03
CA LYS A 274 10.47 -27.49 8.10
C LYS A 274 9.15 -27.48 8.86
N LYS A 275 8.21 -26.66 8.40
CA LYS A 275 6.93 -26.46 9.05
C LYS A 275 5.83 -27.07 8.18
N GLN A 276 4.97 -27.87 8.77
CA GLN A 276 3.73 -28.22 8.11
C GLN A 276 2.85 -26.97 8.10
N VAL A 277 2.46 -26.55 6.92
CA VAL A 277 1.72 -25.28 6.73
C VAL A 277 0.23 -25.48 6.49
N SER A 278 -0.20 -26.72 6.24
CA SER A 278 -1.61 -27.10 6.11
C SER A 278 -1.80 -28.56 6.47
N GLY A 279 -3.02 -28.95 6.78
CA GLY A 279 -3.37 -30.32 7.13
C GLY A 279 -4.82 -30.46 7.53
N VAL A 280 -5.12 -31.58 8.15
CA VAL A 280 -6.42 -31.92 8.73
C VAL A 280 -6.18 -32.32 10.18
N ASP A 281 -7.03 -31.90 11.09
CA ASP A 281 -6.97 -32.34 12.49
C ASP A 281 -7.56 -33.75 12.69
N GLU A 282 -7.59 -34.24 13.93
CA GLU A 282 -8.09 -35.58 14.26
C GLU A 282 -9.58 -35.76 13.97
N ASP A 283 -10.35 -34.65 13.96
CA ASP A 283 -11.79 -34.64 13.72
C ASP A 283 -12.16 -34.38 12.26
N GLY A 284 -11.14 -34.16 11.39
CA GLY A 284 -11.32 -33.97 9.96
C GLY A 284 -11.42 -32.51 9.50
N HIS A 285 -11.20 -31.53 10.40
CA HIS A 285 -11.25 -30.11 10.03
C HIS A 285 -9.92 -29.67 9.41
N GLY A 286 -10.02 -29.06 8.23
CA GLY A 286 -8.86 -28.57 7.50
C GLY A 286 -8.28 -27.31 8.14
N TRP A 287 -6.96 -27.19 8.16
CA TRP A 287 -6.26 -26.03 8.67
C TRP A 287 -5.11 -25.57 7.77
N VAL A 288 -4.83 -24.27 7.82
CA VAL A 288 -3.72 -23.66 7.10
C VAL A 288 -3.04 -22.59 7.95
N ASP A 289 -1.72 -22.62 7.95
CA ASP A 289 -0.86 -21.59 8.52
C ASP A 289 -0.46 -20.62 7.39
N LEU A 290 -1.01 -19.42 7.42
CA LEU A 290 -0.72 -18.35 6.47
C LEU A 290 0.57 -17.60 6.78
N ASP A 291 1.34 -18.09 7.74
CA ASP A 291 2.55 -17.48 8.28
C ASP A 291 2.35 -16.07 8.87
N LEU A 292 1.19 -15.86 9.49
CA LEU A 292 0.84 -14.59 10.12
C LEU A 292 1.73 -14.30 11.35
N PRO A 293 1.92 -13.02 11.72
CA PRO A 293 2.80 -12.62 12.82
C PRO A 293 2.54 -13.32 14.16
N SER A 294 1.28 -13.48 14.54
CA SER A 294 0.89 -14.18 15.77
C SER A 294 1.08 -15.69 15.69
N GLY A 295 1.20 -16.24 14.47
CA GLY A 295 1.15 -17.67 14.20
C GLY A 295 -0.27 -18.23 14.28
N THR A 296 -1.32 -17.40 14.18
CA THR A 296 -2.71 -17.86 14.12
C THR A 296 -2.90 -18.79 12.93
N ILE A 297 -3.46 -19.95 13.18
CA ILE A 297 -3.82 -20.95 12.17
C ILE A 297 -5.30 -20.81 11.85
N TRP A 298 -5.65 -20.77 10.57
CA TRP A 298 -7.01 -20.60 10.10
C TRP A 298 -7.60 -21.89 9.57
N CYS A 299 -8.90 -22.08 9.78
CA CYS A 299 -9.61 -23.16 9.15
C CYS A 299 -9.69 -22.95 7.63
N THR A 300 -9.64 -24.02 6.87
CA THR A 300 -9.78 -23.96 5.40
C THR A 300 -11.23 -23.81 4.95
N GLU A 301 -12.18 -24.16 5.81
CA GLU A 301 -13.63 -24.06 5.57
C GLU A 301 -14.34 -23.15 6.57
N ASN A 302 -15.55 -22.69 6.19
CA ASN A 302 -16.46 -22.03 7.10
C ASN A 302 -17.09 -23.06 8.07
N PHE A 303 -17.42 -22.62 9.27
CA PHE A 303 -18.14 -23.45 10.22
C PHE A 303 -19.48 -23.91 9.62
N GLY A 304 -19.72 -25.21 9.62
CA GLY A 304 -20.92 -25.81 9.05
C GLY A 304 -20.93 -25.95 7.51
N ALA A 305 -19.79 -25.74 6.84
CA ALA A 305 -19.66 -26.06 5.41
C ALA A 305 -19.73 -27.58 5.18
N ASP A 306 -20.37 -28.00 4.08
CA ASP A 306 -20.44 -29.40 3.67
C ASP A 306 -19.53 -29.68 2.49
N LEU A 307 -18.26 -29.97 2.83
CA LEU A 307 -17.22 -30.25 1.83
C LEU A 307 -17.46 -31.56 1.06
N GLU A 308 -18.11 -32.53 1.67
CA GLU A 308 -18.40 -33.83 1.03
C GLU A 308 -19.49 -33.66 -0.04
N GLU A 309 -20.53 -32.90 0.26
CA GLU A 309 -21.57 -32.58 -0.73
C GLU A 309 -21.00 -31.65 -1.84
N TYR A 310 -20.11 -30.69 -1.51
CA TYR A 310 -19.43 -29.89 -2.51
C TYR A 310 -18.59 -30.75 -3.47
N LYS A 311 -17.80 -31.68 -2.96
CA LYS A 311 -16.99 -32.59 -3.78
C LYS A 311 -17.86 -33.45 -4.72
N LYS A 312 -19.03 -33.82 -4.26
CA LYS A 312 -19.97 -34.67 -4.99
C LYS A 312 -20.75 -33.92 -6.06
N THR A 313 -21.20 -32.71 -5.74
CA THR A 313 -22.13 -31.94 -6.59
C THR A 313 -21.46 -30.79 -7.36
N GLY A 314 -20.35 -30.25 -6.85
CA GLY A 314 -19.75 -29.00 -7.31
C GLY A 314 -20.57 -27.76 -6.93
N ASP A 315 -21.59 -27.91 -6.06
CA ASP A 315 -22.42 -26.79 -5.62
C ASP A 315 -21.64 -25.92 -4.60
N GLY A 316 -21.21 -24.76 -5.02
CA GLY A 316 -20.46 -23.83 -4.19
C GLY A 316 -21.20 -23.30 -2.96
N TYR A 317 -22.55 -23.38 -2.94
CA TYR A 317 -23.32 -23.02 -1.75
C TYR A 317 -23.00 -23.91 -0.55
N CYS A 318 -22.56 -25.15 -0.77
CA CYS A 318 -22.08 -26.02 0.29
C CYS A 318 -20.86 -25.49 1.04
N LEU A 319 -20.11 -24.57 0.44
CA LEU A 319 -18.92 -23.94 1.05
C LEU A 319 -19.24 -22.76 1.98
N LEU A 320 -20.45 -22.19 1.90
CA LEU A 320 -20.83 -21.02 2.71
C LEU A 320 -20.90 -21.34 4.21
N GLY A 321 -21.34 -22.53 4.57
CA GLY A 321 -21.46 -22.93 5.96
C GLY A 321 -22.71 -22.39 6.65
N ALA A 322 -22.66 -22.30 7.96
CA ALA A 322 -23.80 -21.91 8.79
C ALA A 322 -23.84 -20.40 9.04
N PHE A 323 -25.03 -19.82 8.90
CA PHE A 323 -25.30 -18.43 9.28
C PHE A 323 -25.95 -18.42 10.66
N CYS A 324 -25.32 -17.78 11.64
CA CYS A 324 -25.80 -17.73 13.01
C CYS A 324 -25.75 -16.33 13.61
N PRO A 325 -26.65 -16.00 14.55
CA PRO A 325 -26.53 -14.81 15.37
C PRO A 325 -25.28 -14.88 16.26
N TRP A 326 -24.74 -13.72 16.65
CA TRP A 326 -23.52 -13.65 17.44
C TRP A 326 -23.64 -14.33 18.80
N GLY A 327 -22.73 -15.27 19.08
CA GLY A 327 -22.71 -16.00 20.35
C GLY A 327 -23.92 -16.94 20.54
N SER A 328 -24.59 -17.28 19.46
CA SER A 328 -25.64 -18.32 19.44
C SER A 328 -25.00 -19.70 19.34
N VAL A 329 -25.42 -20.61 20.18
CA VAL A 329 -25.02 -22.03 20.13
C VAL A 329 -26.13 -22.94 19.62
N ASP A 330 -27.31 -22.39 19.39
CA ASP A 330 -28.51 -23.08 18.93
C ASP A 330 -29.18 -22.48 17.69
N TYR A 331 -28.48 -21.51 17.05
CA TYR A 331 -28.94 -20.75 15.87
C TYR A 331 -30.16 -19.86 16.09
N THR A 332 -30.65 -19.71 17.32
CA THR A 332 -31.92 -19.01 17.61
C THR A 332 -31.74 -17.69 18.34
N ASN A 333 -30.86 -17.64 19.34
CA ASN A 333 -30.69 -16.48 20.20
C ASN A 333 -29.28 -15.97 20.19
N TYR A 334 -29.11 -14.64 20.11
CA TYR A 334 -27.78 -14.02 20.23
C TYR A 334 -27.35 -13.82 21.69
N SER A 335 -26.05 -13.76 21.92
CA SER A 335 -25.51 -13.50 23.25
C SER A 335 -25.47 -12.01 23.56
N GLN A 336 -25.90 -11.62 24.76
CA GLN A 336 -25.75 -10.27 25.31
C GLN A 336 -24.40 -10.04 26.03
N SER A 337 -23.43 -10.95 25.85
CA SER A 337 -22.10 -10.80 26.44
C SER A 337 -21.45 -9.47 26.03
N THR A 338 -20.82 -8.80 26.97
CA THR A 338 -19.96 -7.63 26.74
C THR A 338 -18.46 -7.96 26.82
N THR A 339 -18.15 -9.23 26.99
CA THR A 339 -16.78 -9.78 26.95
C THR A 339 -16.60 -10.70 25.76
N ASP A 340 -15.36 -10.89 25.32
CA ASP A 340 -15.02 -11.83 24.25
C ASP A 340 -15.56 -13.23 24.56
N ILE A 341 -16.18 -13.85 23.55
CA ILE A 341 -16.80 -15.17 23.70
C ILE A 341 -15.92 -16.31 23.17
N GLY A 342 -14.79 -16.02 22.53
CA GLY A 342 -13.90 -17.03 21.93
C GLY A 342 -13.42 -18.04 22.94
N GLY A 343 -13.65 -19.33 22.66
CA GLY A 343 -13.28 -20.42 23.56
C GLY A 343 -14.20 -20.62 24.79
N THR A 344 -15.33 -19.91 24.88
CA THR A 344 -16.31 -20.04 25.97
C THR A 344 -17.48 -20.95 25.57
N ASP A 345 -18.42 -21.18 26.50
CA ASP A 345 -19.70 -21.88 26.25
C ASP A 345 -20.66 -21.09 25.32
N LYS A 346 -20.33 -19.89 24.92
CA LYS A 346 -21.05 -19.06 23.93
C LYS A 346 -20.40 -19.07 22.56
N ASP A 347 -19.32 -19.78 22.39
CA ASP A 347 -18.63 -19.99 21.12
C ASP A 347 -19.11 -21.28 20.48
N ILE A 348 -19.95 -21.17 19.45
CA ILE A 348 -20.54 -22.34 18.76
C ILE A 348 -19.45 -23.26 18.17
N VAL A 349 -18.33 -22.70 17.71
CA VAL A 349 -17.22 -23.48 17.16
C VAL A 349 -16.58 -24.34 18.26
N THR A 350 -16.26 -23.69 19.40
CA THR A 350 -15.71 -24.41 20.56
C THR A 350 -16.66 -25.47 21.10
N MET A 351 -17.94 -25.16 21.09
CA MET A 351 -18.97 -26.13 21.57
C MET A 351 -19.15 -27.32 20.62
N ALA A 352 -19.05 -27.11 19.31
CA ALA A 352 -19.24 -28.14 18.30
C ALA A 352 -17.97 -28.92 17.95
N TRP A 353 -16.81 -28.21 17.84
CA TRP A 353 -15.56 -28.78 17.37
C TRP A 353 -14.50 -28.97 18.49
N GLY A 354 -14.86 -28.64 19.73
CA GLY A 354 -13.97 -28.76 20.88
C GLY A 354 -13.03 -27.54 21.04
N LYS A 355 -12.26 -27.56 22.13
CA LYS A 355 -11.45 -26.41 22.58
C LYS A 355 -10.27 -26.06 21.68
N THR A 356 -9.93 -26.92 20.73
CA THR A 356 -8.89 -26.65 19.73
C THR A 356 -9.31 -25.57 18.75
N TRP A 357 -10.59 -25.39 18.54
CA TRP A 357 -11.16 -24.45 17.60
C TRP A 357 -12.02 -23.37 18.29
N ARG A 358 -12.02 -22.18 17.73
CA ARG A 358 -12.84 -21.07 18.22
C ARG A 358 -13.15 -20.04 17.14
N ILE A 359 -14.10 -19.16 17.44
CA ILE A 359 -14.35 -17.94 16.66
C ILE A 359 -13.13 -17.01 16.80
N PRO A 360 -12.59 -16.43 15.69
CA PRO A 360 -11.46 -15.50 15.76
C PRO A 360 -11.82 -14.22 16.53
N SER A 361 -10.87 -13.68 17.29
CA SER A 361 -11.06 -12.36 17.88
C SER A 361 -10.96 -11.26 16.80
N ARG A 362 -11.33 -10.02 17.18
CA ARG A 362 -11.13 -8.86 16.32
C ARG A 362 -9.65 -8.70 15.92
N GLU A 363 -8.73 -8.92 16.85
CA GLU A 363 -7.28 -8.82 16.61
C GLU A 363 -6.81 -9.86 15.60
N ASN A 364 -7.30 -11.11 15.67
CA ASN A 364 -7.00 -12.14 14.67
C ASN A 364 -7.49 -11.74 13.28
N ALA A 365 -8.69 -11.17 13.19
CA ALA A 365 -9.25 -10.72 11.92
C ALA A 365 -8.52 -9.49 11.36
N VAL A 366 -8.14 -8.52 12.21
CA VAL A 366 -7.30 -7.37 11.81
C VAL A 366 -5.94 -7.83 11.29
N GLU A 367 -5.32 -8.78 11.99
CA GLU A 367 -4.06 -9.37 11.55
C GLU A 367 -4.20 -10.03 10.19
N LEU A 368 -5.24 -10.85 9.99
CA LEU A 368 -5.51 -11.50 8.70
C LEU A 368 -5.66 -10.47 7.58
N VAL A 369 -6.50 -9.44 7.80
CA VAL A 369 -6.76 -8.38 6.81
C VAL A 369 -5.49 -7.64 6.43
N ASN A 370 -4.62 -7.35 7.40
CA ASN A 370 -3.43 -6.53 7.20
C ASN A 370 -2.23 -7.30 6.63
N ASN A 371 -2.22 -8.63 6.75
CA ASN A 371 -1.05 -9.45 6.44
C ASN A 371 -1.29 -10.47 5.31
N THR A 372 -2.38 -10.32 4.56
CA THR A 372 -2.67 -11.15 3.39
C THR A 372 -3.00 -10.30 2.18
N THR A 373 -2.75 -10.83 0.99
CA THR A 373 -3.28 -10.27 -0.25
C THR A 373 -4.59 -10.94 -0.60
N ARG A 374 -5.50 -10.21 -1.29
CA ARG A 374 -6.85 -10.68 -1.61
C ARG A 374 -7.12 -10.56 -3.09
N ARG A 375 -7.76 -11.58 -3.64
CA ARG A 375 -8.21 -11.58 -5.03
C ARG A 375 -9.62 -12.17 -5.12
N GLU A 376 -10.52 -11.47 -5.78
CA GLU A 376 -11.86 -11.96 -6.10
C GLU A 376 -11.82 -12.93 -7.28
N PHE A 377 -12.54 -14.03 -7.15
CA PHE A 377 -12.78 -15.03 -8.18
C PHE A 377 -14.28 -15.11 -8.49
N GLN A 378 -14.59 -15.10 -9.78
CA GLN A 378 -15.94 -15.19 -10.30
C GLN A 378 -16.51 -16.63 -10.15
N GLU A 379 -17.82 -16.77 -10.36
CA GLU A 379 -18.45 -18.08 -10.52
C GLU A 379 -17.71 -18.96 -11.53
N GLY A 380 -17.72 -20.27 -11.28
CA GLY A 380 -17.05 -21.27 -12.11
C GLY A 380 -15.70 -21.76 -11.57
N TYR A 381 -15.04 -21.00 -10.67
CA TYR A 381 -13.82 -21.46 -10.00
C TYR A 381 -14.12 -22.30 -8.75
N PHE A 382 -15.16 -21.92 -8.02
CA PHE A 382 -15.62 -22.58 -6.80
C PHE A 382 -17.11 -22.96 -6.90
N GLY A 383 -17.49 -23.62 -8.01
CA GLY A 383 -18.87 -23.89 -8.33
C GLY A 383 -19.63 -22.63 -8.75
N ASN A 384 -20.87 -22.49 -8.27
CA ASN A 384 -21.79 -21.40 -8.59
C ASN A 384 -21.75 -20.22 -7.59
N VAL A 385 -20.67 -20.09 -6.83
CA VAL A 385 -20.44 -18.96 -5.91
C VAL A 385 -19.19 -18.16 -6.31
N HIS A 386 -19.19 -16.90 -5.97
CA HIS A 386 -17.98 -16.09 -5.97
C HIS A 386 -17.14 -16.42 -4.74
N ALA A 387 -15.85 -16.13 -4.79
CA ALA A 387 -14.99 -16.29 -3.62
C ALA A 387 -13.88 -15.22 -3.62
N TYR A 388 -13.41 -14.87 -2.43
CA TYR A 388 -12.15 -14.21 -2.25
C TYR A 388 -11.09 -15.24 -1.84
N VAL A 389 -9.98 -15.25 -2.55
CA VAL A 389 -8.79 -15.99 -2.16
C VAL A 389 -7.87 -15.04 -1.40
N TRP A 390 -7.57 -15.37 -0.17
CA TRP A 390 -6.67 -14.65 0.70
C TRP A 390 -5.35 -15.41 0.76
N THR A 391 -4.27 -14.77 0.36
CA THR A 391 -2.95 -15.40 0.25
C THR A 391 -2.04 -14.86 1.34
N GLY A 392 -1.49 -15.77 2.13
CA GLY A 392 -0.53 -15.49 3.19
C GLY A 392 0.87 -15.18 2.68
N ILE A 393 1.80 -14.93 3.61
CA ILE A 393 3.19 -14.63 3.31
C ILE A 393 3.89 -15.82 2.61
N ASN A 394 3.51 -17.02 3.01
CA ASN A 394 4.08 -18.29 2.54
C ASN A 394 3.39 -18.86 1.28
N ASP A 395 2.59 -18.05 0.59
CA ASP A 395 1.75 -18.39 -0.56
C ASP A 395 0.62 -19.38 -0.27
N GLU A 396 0.46 -19.82 0.98
CA GLU A 396 -0.70 -20.59 1.38
C GLU A 396 -1.97 -19.72 1.31
N ILE A 397 -3.08 -20.36 1.03
CA ILE A 397 -4.33 -19.66 0.77
C ILE A 397 -5.47 -20.14 1.66
N ILE A 398 -6.41 -19.24 1.94
CA ILE A 398 -7.76 -19.58 2.36
C ILE A 398 -8.77 -19.05 1.33
N VAL A 399 -9.80 -19.83 1.09
CA VAL A 399 -10.90 -19.46 0.19
C VAL A 399 -12.09 -19.03 1.03
N MET A 400 -12.56 -17.82 0.82
CA MET A 400 -13.71 -17.22 1.48
C MET A 400 -14.86 -17.15 0.46
N PRO A 401 -15.78 -18.11 0.41
CA PRO A 401 -16.91 -18.05 -0.51
C PRO A 401 -17.85 -16.92 -0.13
N ILE A 402 -18.58 -16.40 -1.10
CA ILE A 402 -19.57 -15.33 -0.92
C ILE A 402 -20.90 -15.69 -1.56
N GLN A 403 -21.99 -15.41 -0.85
CA GLN A 403 -23.32 -15.80 -1.26
C GLN A 403 -23.81 -15.07 -2.51
N ASN A 404 -23.62 -13.76 -2.60
CA ASN A 404 -24.03 -12.93 -3.74
C ASN A 404 -23.33 -11.58 -3.77
N ARG A 405 -23.14 -11.01 -4.97
CA ARG A 405 -22.78 -9.59 -5.11
C ARG A 405 -23.91 -8.70 -4.60
N GLY A 406 -23.57 -7.76 -3.71
CA GLY A 406 -24.55 -6.80 -3.16
C GLY A 406 -25.08 -7.13 -1.77
N VAL A 407 -24.77 -8.30 -1.23
CA VAL A 407 -25.00 -8.65 0.19
C VAL A 407 -23.70 -8.42 0.97
N ILE A 408 -23.83 -8.09 2.26
CA ILE A 408 -22.67 -7.98 3.15
C ILE A 408 -22.18 -9.40 3.43
N ASN A 409 -21.13 -9.81 2.71
CA ASN A 409 -20.45 -11.07 2.97
C ASN A 409 -19.41 -10.84 4.06
N ALA A 410 -19.69 -11.32 5.25
CA ALA A 410 -18.92 -11.03 6.44
C ALA A 410 -18.89 -12.21 7.42
N PHE A 411 -17.87 -12.19 8.26
CA PHE A 411 -17.64 -13.21 9.28
C PHE A 411 -17.65 -12.59 10.67
N TRP A 412 -18.31 -13.26 11.60
CA TRP A 412 -18.26 -12.87 13.01
C TRP A 412 -16.85 -12.95 13.58
N THR A 413 -16.52 -11.98 14.44
CA THR A 413 -15.46 -12.15 15.43
C THR A 413 -16.07 -12.47 16.80
N SER A 414 -15.28 -13.04 17.70
CA SER A 414 -15.71 -13.31 19.09
C SER A 414 -15.82 -12.06 19.95
N THR A 415 -15.31 -10.92 19.46
CA THR A 415 -15.18 -9.68 20.23
C THR A 415 -16.45 -8.84 20.12
N PRO A 416 -17.14 -8.51 21.23
CA PRO A 416 -18.26 -7.59 21.20
C PRO A 416 -17.81 -6.14 21.05
N TYR A 417 -18.64 -5.30 20.45
CA TYR A 417 -18.50 -3.84 20.52
C TYR A 417 -19.21 -3.30 21.76
N ASP A 418 -20.45 -3.73 21.98
CA ASP A 418 -21.27 -3.44 23.17
C ASP A 418 -22.24 -4.60 23.45
N ILE A 419 -23.29 -4.35 24.24
CA ILE A 419 -24.29 -5.36 24.59
C ILE A 419 -25.11 -5.86 23.38
N ASN A 420 -25.31 -5.02 22.37
CA ASN A 420 -26.16 -5.29 21.20
C ASN A 420 -25.39 -5.49 19.89
N ILE A 421 -24.13 -5.04 19.83
CA ILE A 421 -23.31 -4.95 18.63
C ILE A 421 -22.04 -5.78 18.81
N ALA A 422 -21.58 -6.44 17.75
CA ALA A 422 -20.30 -7.14 17.73
C ALA A 422 -19.47 -6.78 16.50
N TYR A 423 -18.17 -7.03 16.58
CA TYR A 423 -17.28 -6.85 15.44
C TYR A 423 -17.43 -8.01 14.44
N MET A 424 -17.37 -7.65 13.18
CA MET A 424 -17.25 -8.59 12.08
C MET A 424 -16.14 -8.11 11.13
N PHE A 425 -15.67 -8.97 10.24
CA PHE A 425 -14.82 -8.57 9.13
C PHE A 425 -15.44 -9.02 7.81
N ARG A 426 -15.24 -8.21 6.77
CA ARG A 426 -15.79 -8.51 5.45
C ARG A 426 -14.75 -9.23 4.60
N VAL A 427 -15.23 -10.05 3.68
CA VAL A 427 -14.37 -10.77 2.73
C VAL A 427 -13.50 -9.87 1.86
N ASP A 428 -13.92 -8.62 1.63
CA ASP A 428 -13.14 -7.59 0.92
C ASP A 428 -12.17 -6.83 1.83
N GLY A 429 -12.12 -7.15 3.11
CA GLY A 429 -11.25 -6.52 4.11
C GLY A 429 -11.76 -5.20 4.68
N ALA A 430 -12.97 -4.79 4.37
CA ALA A 430 -13.56 -3.57 4.93
C ALA A 430 -14.09 -3.77 6.36
N TRP A 431 -14.05 -2.69 7.19
CA TRP A 431 -14.48 -2.66 8.59
C TRP A 431 -15.53 -1.58 8.87
N ASN A 432 -16.25 -1.14 7.84
CA ASN A 432 -17.12 0.02 7.91
C ASN A 432 -18.54 -0.26 8.43
N TYR A 433 -18.81 -1.47 8.93
CA TYR A 433 -20.11 -1.85 9.42
C TYR A 433 -20.00 -2.56 10.78
N LEU A 434 -20.87 -2.18 11.72
CA LEU A 434 -21.00 -2.76 13.05
C LEU A 434 -22.42 -3.34 13.18
N PRO A 435 -22.59 -4.64 12.90
CA PRO A 435 -23.91 -5.27 12.88
C PRO A 435 -24.48 -5.49 14.27
N SER A 436 -25.82 -5.55 14.33
CA SER A 436 -26.51 -6.07 15.51
C SER A 436 -26.16 -7.55 15.71
N LYS A 437 -25.99 -7.97 16.96
CA LYS A 437 -25.77 -9.37 17.33
C LYS A 437 -26.90 -10.32 16.91
N SER A 438 -28.08 -9.78 16.63
CA SER A 438 -29.22 -10.53 16.09
C SER A 438 -29.14 -10.81 14.59
N GLU A 439 -28.26 -10.10 13.86
CA GLU A 439 -27.99 -10.43 12.47
C GLU A 439 -27.22 -11.75 12.36
N THR A 440 -27.28 -12.39 11.20
CA THR A 440 -26.64 -13.69 10.98
C THR A 440 -25.50 -13.56 9.98
N PHE A 441 -24.32 -14.01 10.39
CA PHE A 441 -23.13 -14.09 9.54
C PHE A 441 -22.45 -15.44 9.69
N GLU A 442 -21.57 -15.73 8.75
CA GLU A 442 -20.72 -16.91 8.75
C GLU A 442 -19.61 -16.80 9.82
N ILE A 443 -18.99 -17.92 10.09
CA ILE A 443 -17.81 -17.99 10.97
C ILE A 443 -16.69 -18.70 10.22
N ARG A 444 -15.50 -18.09 10.20
CA ARG A 444 -14.26 -18.73 9.78
C ARG A 444 -13.43 -19.05 11.02
N PRO A 445 -13.35 -20.30 11.45
CA PRO A 445 -12.68 -20.67 12.70
C PRO A 445 -11.17 -20.48 12.66
N ILE A 446 -10.59 -20.36 13.86
CA ILE A 446 -9.14 -20.43 14.08
C ILE A 446 -8.82 -21.56 15.07
N MET A 447 -7.61 -22.13 14.89
CA MET A 447 -7.07 -23.13 15.79
C MET A 447 -6.30 -22.47 16.92
N VAL A 448 -6.50 -22.92 18.13
CA VAL A 448 -5.74 -22.54 19.32
C VAL A 448 -4.55 -23.49 19.43
N LYS A 449 -3.34 -22.94 19.52
CA LYS A 449 -2.10 -23.71 19.77
C LYS A 449 -1.91 -24.00 21.23
#